data_5d7abaa55b698a548128cb4daf4464ef
#
_entry.id   5d7abaa55b698a548128cb4daf4464ef
#
_cell.length_a   1.000
_cell.length_b   1.000
_cell.length_c   1.000
_cell.angle_alpha   90.00
_cell.angle_beta   90.00
_cell.angle_gamma   90.00
#
_symmetry.space_group_name_H-M   'P 1'
#
loop_
_entity.id
_entity.type
_entity.pdbx_description
1 polymer ?
#
loop_
_entity_poly.entity_id
_entity_poly.type
_entity_poly.pdbx_seq_one_letter_code
_entity_poly.pdbx_strand_id
1 'polypeptide(L)'
;MLTALMMVCVTLGGSPGQGPLPTPAARVQAVGIGYPPPRMPGAQGRLMARRAAEVVAVRNLAVKLGVGPQGRLPSFRYVATKHLPSGAVEVTVETTVPVGRVTTARATTRNGVRPRRQVGGRP
;
A
#
# COMPACT_ATOMS: atom_id res chain seq x y z
N MET A 1 -37.87 -37.85 -47.48
CA MET A 1 -36.50 -37.32 -47.35
C MET A 1 -36.61 -35.83 -47.03
N LEU A 2 -36.48 -35.46 -45.75
CA LEU A 2 -36.58 -34.07 -45.31
C LEU A 2 -35.15 -33.57 -45.08
N THR A 3 -34.70 -32.66 -45.93
CA THR A 3 -33.40 -31.97 -45.78
C THR A 3 -33.60 -30.76 -44.91
N ALA A 4 -33.18 -30.82 -43.65
CA ALA A 4 -33.22 -29.70 -42.73
C ALA A 4 -32.02 -28.78 -43.05
N LEU A 5 -32.33 -27.60 -43.57
CA LEU A 5 -31.37 -26.50 -43.78
C LEU A 5 -31.15 -25.80 -42.45
N MET A 6 -30.01 -26.07 -41.79
CA MET A 6 -29.60 -25.33 -40.62
C MET A 6 -29.05 -23.97 -41.07
N MET A 7 -29.81 -22.92 -40.78
CA MET A 7 -29.41 -21.53 -40.94
C MET A 7 -28.59 -21.11 -39.74
N VAL A 8 -27.28 -21.06 -39.90
CA VAL A 8 -26.37 -20.52 -38.89
C VAL A 8 -26.44 -18.99 -38.95
N CYS A 9 -27.17 -18.39 -38.00
CA CYS A 9 -27.09 -16.94 -37.75
C CYS A 9 -25.81 -16.63 -37.05
N VAL A 10 -24.79 -16.16 -37.76
CA VAL A 10 -23.64 -15.52 -37.19
C VAL A 10 -24.03 -14.09 -36.81
N THR A 11 -24.39 -13.87 -35.56
CA THR A 11 -24.53 -12.53 -34.98
C THR A 11 -23.14 -11.96 -34.76
N LEU A 12 -22.70 -11.09 -35.66
CA LEU A 12 -21.59 -10.19 -35.42
C LEU A 12 -22.01 -9.21 -34.32
N GLY A 13 -21.81 -9.63 -33.06
CA GLY A 13 -21.93 -8.75 -31.91
C GLY A 13 -20.84 -7.72 -31.98
N GLY A 14 -21.18 -6.48 -32.31
CA GLY A 14 -20.28 -5.34 -32.20
C GLY A 14 -19.78 -5.23 -30.76
N SER A 15 -18.48 -5.25 -30.56
CA SER A 15 -17.86 -4.99 -29.27
C SER A 15 -18.25 -3.60 -28.80
N PRO A 16 -18.92 -3.46 -27.65
CA PRO A 16 -19.13 -2.15 -27.04
C PRO A 16 -17.75 -1.58 -26.69
N GLY A 17 -17.56 -0.31 -26.99
CA GLY A 17 -16.32 0.44 -26.96
C GLY A 17 -15.38 0.03 -25.83
N GLN A 18 -14.16 -0.32 -26.22
CA GLN A 18 -13.07 -0.50 -25.28
C GLN A 18 -12.86 0.84 -24.57
N GLY A 19 -13.32 0.89 -23.32
CA GLY A 19 -12.94 1.97 -22.42
C GLY A 19 -11.41 2.06 -22.32
N PRO A 20 -10.86 3.17 -21.83
CA PRO A 20 -9.42 3.32 -21.68
C PRO A 20 -8.85 2.10 -20.95
N LEU A 21 -7.79 1.50 -21.49
CA LEU A 21 -7.12 0.34 -20.92
C LEU A 21 -6.83 0.60 -19.43
N PRO A 22 -7.13 -0.34 -18.53
CA PRO A 22 -6.86 -0.15 -17.12
C PRO A 22 -5.37 0.06 -16.93
N THR A 23 -5.01 1.18 -16.30
CA THR A 23 -3.62 1.47 -15.95
C THR A 23 -3.12 0.33 -15.05
N PRO A 24 -1.96 -0.29 -15.36
CA PRO A 24 -1.43 -1.34 -14.53
C PRO A 24 -1.23 -0.82 -13.10
N ALA A 25 -1.79 -1.52 -12.13
CA ALA A 25 -1.75 -1.16 -10.73
C ALA A 25 -1.04 -2.25 -9.93
N ALA A 26 -0.16 -1.85 -9.04
CA ALA A 26 0.53 -2.74 -8.11
C ALA A 26 -0.14 -2.70 -6.75
N ARG A 27 -0.29 -3.87 -6.12
CA ARG A 27 -0.71 -3.99 -4.72
C ARG A 27 0.50 -3.92 -3.81
N VAL A 28 0.44 -3.06 -2.83
CA VAL A 28 1.49 -2.93 -1.81
C VAL A 28 0.87 -3.23 -0.46
N GLN A 29 1.48 -4.18 0.26
CA GLN A 29 1.05 -4.57 1.60
C GLN A 29 2.12 -4.21 2.62
N ALA A 30 1.66 -3.88 3.83
CA ALA A 30 2.53 -3.68 4.98
C ALA A 30 1.89 -4.31 6.22
N VAL A 31 2.74 -4.80 7.11
CA VAL A 31 2.35 -5.45 8.36
C VAL A 31 2.82 -4.61 9.53
N GLY A 32 1.99 -4.51 10.55
CA GLY A 32 2.34 -3.90 11.83
C GLY A 32 2.02 -4.86 12.96
N ILE A 33 2.85 -4.86 13.98
CA ILE A 33 2.64 -5.65 15.20
C ILE A 33 2.54 -4.68 16.38
N GLY A 34 1.51 -4.87 17.20
CA GLY A 34 1.32 -4.13 18.44
C GLY A 34 1.29 -5.07 19.65
N TYR A 35 1.85 -4.61 20.74
CA TYR A 35 1.91 -5.37 21.98
C TYR A 35 0.95 -4.77 23.03
N PRO A 36 0.29 -5.59 23.84
CA PRO A 36 -0.54 -5.09 24.93
C PRO A 36 0.35 -4.44 25.99
N PRO A 37 -0.08 -3.33 26.60
CA PRO A 37 0.63 -2.74 27.71
C PRO A 37 0.71 -3.74 28.90
N PRO A 38 1.85 -3.84 29.59
CA PRO A 38 2.04 -4.83 30.66
C PRO A 38 1.08 -4.66 31.85
N ARG A 39 0.53 -3.46 32.04
CA ARG A 39 -0.41 -3.14 33.14
C ARG A 39 -1.89 -3.16 32.74
N MET A 40 -2.20 -3.56 31.54
CA MET A 40 -3.58 -3.63 31.03
C MET A 40 -3.89 -5.03 30.48
N PRO A 41 -4.18 -6.00 31.35
CA PRO A 41 -4.56 -7.34 30.90
C PRO A 41 -5.98 -7.34 30.31
N GLY A 42 -6.30 -8.38 29.55
CA GLY A 42 -7.65 -8.63 29.04
C GLY A 42 -8.03 -7.84 27.79
N ALA A 43 -9.31 -7.52 27.67
CA ALA A 43 -9.88 -6.94 26.46
C ALA A 43 -9.31 -5.56 26.13
N GLN A 44 -9.09 -4.73 27.14
CA GLN A 44 -8.53 -3.39 26.98
C GLN A 44 -7.10 -3.44 26.44
N GLY A 45 -6.26 -4.32 27.00
CA GLY A 45 -4.89 -4.53 26.50
C GLY A 45 -4.86 -5.00 25.04
N ARG A 46 -5.77 -5.91 24.67
CA ARG A 46 -5.89 -6.34 23.26
C ARG A 46 -6.32 -5.22 22.33
N LEU A 47 -7.24 -4.35 22.77
CA LEU A 47 -7.66 -3.19 21.97
C LEU A 47 -6.51 -2.21 21.76
N MET A 48 -5.70 -1.95 22.79
CA MET A 48 -4.52 -1.10 22.70
C MET A 48 -3.46 -1.70 21.78
N ALA A 49 -3.22 -3.02 21.90
CA ALA A 49 -2.32 -3.76 21.01
C ALA A 49 -2.76 -3.65 19.54
N ARG A 50 -4.06 -3.79 19.26
CA ARG A 50 -4.61 -3.63 17.92
C ARG A 50 -4.38 -2.23 17.36
N ARG A 51 -4.70 -1.20 18.12
CA ARG A 51 -4.48 0.21 17.71
C ARG A 51 -2.99 0.49 17.43
N ALA A 52 -2.11 -0.02 18.27
CA ALA A 52 -0.66 0.10 18.06
C ALA A 52 -0.23 -0.61 16.76
N ALA A 53 -0.74 -1.82 16.51
CA ALA A 53 -0.47 -2.57 15.27
C ALA A 53 -0.95 -1.81 14.02
N GLU A 54 -2.14 -1.23 14.07
CA GLU A 54 -2.70 -0.42 12.97
C GLU A 54 -1.80 0.77 12.64
N VAL A 55 -1.35 1.52 13.65
CA VAL A 55 -0.43 2.66 13.45
C VAL A 55 0.90 2.21 12.85
N VAL A 56 1.47 1.12 13.35
CA VAL A 56 2.73 0.57 12.83
C VAL A 56 2.57 0.09 11.38
N ALA A 57 1.47 -0.59 11.06
CA ALA A 57 1.18 -1.05 9.71
C ALA A 57 1.08 0.11 8.71
N VAL A 58 0.36 1.16 9.07
CA VAL A 58 0.21 2.37 8.24
C VAL A 58 1.55 3.08 8.06
N ARG A 59 2.36 3.18 9.12
CA ARG A 59 3.71 3.75 9.04
C ARG A 59 4.62 2.94 8.11
N ASN A 60 4.59 1.62 8.22
CA ASN A 60 5.36 0.72 7.35
C ASN A 60 4.91 0.83 5.90
N LEU A 61 3.59 1.00 5.66
CA LEU A 61 3.06 1.26 4.33
C LEU A 61 3.59 2.58 3.75
N ALA A 62 3.59 3.66 4.54
CA ALA A 62 4.14 4.95 4.14
C ALA A 62 5.62 4.85 3.73
N VAL A 63 6.41 4.14 4.53
CA VAL A 63 7.84 3.89 4.23
C VAL A 63 8.01 3.11 2.92
N LYS A 64 7.23 2.05 2.72
CA LYS A 64 7.26 1.27 1.46
C LYS A 64 6.90 2.08 0.23
N LEU A 65 5.98 3.03 0.38
CA LEU A 65 5.55 3.92 -0.70
C LEU A 65 6.48 5.14 -0.87
N GLY A 66 7.48 5.31 -0.01
CA GLY A 66 8.37 6.47 -0.03
C GLY A 66 7.66 7.78 0.31
N VAL A 67 6.56 7.72 1.06
CA VAL A 67 5.82 8.90 1.49
C VAL A 67 6.52 9.50 2.70
N GLY A 68 6.97 10.76 2.55
CA GLY A 68 7.59 11.49 3.64
C GLY A 68 6.59 11.89 4.75
N PRO A 69 7.08 12.45 5.87
CA PRO A 69 6.25 12.77 7.03
C PRO A 69 5.15 13.80 6.75
N GLN A 70 5.29 14.61 5.72
CA GLN A 70 4.30 15.57 5.25
C GLN A 70 3.47 15.06 4.07
N GLY A 71 3.74 13.84 3.61
CA GLY A 71 3.06 13.25 2.48
C GLY A 71 1.70 12.66 2.85
N ARG A 72 0.78 12.69 1.89
CA ARG A 72 -0.52 12.08 2.03
C ARG A 72 -0.48 10.64 1.51
N LEU A 73 -0.89 9.69 2.34
CA LEU A 73 -1.07 8.31 1.92
C LEU A 73 -2.25 8.18 0.96
N PRO A 74 -2.14 7.33 -0.08
CA PRO A 74 -3.28 6.92 -0.87
C PRO A 74 -4.27 6.14 0.00
N SER A 75 -5.49 5.96 -0.50
CA SER A 75 -6.49 5.12 0.17
C SER A 75 -5.94 3.72 0.40
N PHE A 76 -6.08 3.20 1.59
CA PHE A 76 -5.67 1.86 1.97
C PHE A 76 -6.81 1.14 2.70
N ARG A 77 -6.71 -0.17 2.78
CA ARG A 77 -7.67 -1.02 3.50
C ARG A 77 -6.95 -1.96 4.45
N TYR A 78 -7.63 -2.34 5.51
CA TYR A 78 -7.21 -3.41 6.40
C TYR A 78 -7.59 -4.75 5.77
N VAL A 79 -6.61 -5.63 5.59
CA VAL A 79 -6.80 -6.93 4.92
C VAL A 79 -6.96 -8.05 5.94
N ALA A 80 -6.15 -8.03 6.98
CA ALA A 80 -6.15 -9.06 7.99
C ALA A 80 -5.78 -8.52 9.38
N THR A 81 -6.34 -9.14 10.39
CA THR A 81 -5.97 -8.94 11.79
C THR A 81 -5.77 -10.32 12.41
N LYS A 82 -4.60 -10.57 12.96
CA LYS A 82 -4.24 -11.85 13.58
C LYS A 82 -3.85 -11.63 15.03
N HIS A 83 -4.43 -12.42 15.92
CA HIS A 83 -4.06 -12.45 17.33
C HIS A 83 -2.97 -13.48 17.55
N LEU A 84 -1.86 -13.07 18.15
CA LEU A 84 -0.74 -13.94 18.46
C LEU A 84 -0.87 -14.52 19.87
N PRO A 85 -0.28 -15.71 20.14
CA PRO A 85 -0.35 -16.34 21.47
C PRO A 85 0.21 -15.48 22.60
N SER A 86 1.14 -14.58 22.30
CA SER A 86 1.73 -13.63 23.26
C SER A 86 0.78 -12.49 23.68
N GLY A 87 -0.44 -12.43 23.13
CA GLY A 87 -1.36 -11.30 23.27
C GLY A 87 -1.09 -10.15 22.31
N ALA A 88 -0.01 -10.21 21.52
CA ALA A 88 0.26 -9.26 20.47
C ALA A 88 -0.76 -9.38 19.33
N VAL A 89 -0.95 -8.31 18.59
CA VAL A 89 -1.85 -8.27 17.43
C VAL A 89 -1.04 -7.88 16.20
N GLU A 90 -1.21 -8.64 15.14
CA GLU A 90 -0.65 -8.35 13.81
C GLU A 90 -1.77 -7.81 12.91
N VAL A 91 -1.51 -6.70 12.26
CA VAL A 91 -2.44 -6.08 11.30
C VAL A 91 -1.76 -5.93 9.95
N THR A 92 -2.43 -6.35 8.90
CA THR A 92 -1.99 -6.19 7.51
C THR A 92 -2.85 -5.13 6.84
N VAL A 93 -2.20 -4.15 6.23
CA VAL A 93 -2.83 -3.12 5.41
C VAL A 93 -2.39 -3.25 3.96
N GLU A 94 -3.25 -2.90 3.03
CA GLU A 94 -3.01 -2.98 1.59
C GLU A 94 -3.48 -1.71 0.90
N THR A 95 -2.70 -1.26 -0.07
CA THR A 95 -3.10 -0.21 -1.01
C THR A 95 -2.78 -0.61 -2.44
N THR A 96 -3.47 0.01 -3.37
CA THR A 96 -3.23 -0.16 -4.81
C THR A 96 -2.67 1.14 -5.35
N VAL A 97 -1.53 1.08 -6.00
CA VAL A 97 -0.85 2.24 -6.60
C VAL A 97 -0.59 2.01 -8.08
N PRO A 98 -0.71 3.05 -8.93
CA PRO A 98 -0.31 2.95 -10.34
C PRO A 98 1.17 2.63 -10.42
N VAL A 99 1.55 1.68 -11.29
CA VAL A 99 2.94 1.20 -11.40
C VAL A 99 3.94 2.32 -11.70
N GLY A 100 3.52 3.40 -12.37
CA GLY A 100 4.38 4.54 -12.66
C GLY A 100 4.79 5.39 -11.44
N ARG A 101 4.13 5.26 -10.29
CA ARG A 101 4.44 6.06 -9.08
C ARG A 101 5.50 5.43 -8.16
N VAL A 102 5.74 4.15 -8.28
CA VAL A 102 6.65 3.42 -7.38
C VAL A 102 8.13 3.74 -7.69
N THR A 103 8.41 4.17 -8.91
CA THR A 103 9.79 4.38 -9.38
C THR A 103 10.37 5.74 -8.98
N THR A 104 9.55 6.73 -8.59
CA THR A 104 10.00 8.11 -8.37
C THR A 104 10.57 8.36 -6.97
N ALA A 105 10.29 7.49 -6.00
CA ALA A 105 10.75 7.68 -4.61
C ALA A 105 12.25 7.34 -4.41
N ARG A 106 12.89 6.66 -5.36
CA ARG A 106 14.28 6.22 -5.24
C ARG A 106 15.32 7.21 -5.75
N ALA A 107 14.88 8.29 -6.42
CA ALA A 107 15.78 9.21 -7.11
C ALA A 107 16.15 10.49 -6.33
N THR A 108 15.49 10.79 -5.21
CA THR A 108 15.64 12.11 -4.55
C THR A 108 16.64 12.12 -3.38
N THR A 109 17.30 10.99 -3.07
CA THR A 109 18.28 10.94 -1.96
C THR A 109 19.74 11.13 -2.42
N ARG A 110 19.94 11.58 -3.64
CA ARG A 110 21.31 11.85 -4.11
C ARG A 110 21.40 13.28 -4.63
N ASN A 111 21.70 14.22 -3.75
CA ASN A 111 22.51 15.41 -3.93
C ASN A 111 22.05 16.53 -2.99
N GLY A 112 22.75 16.66 -1.90
CA GLY A 112 22.55 17.76 -0.99
C GLY A 112 23.72 17.95 -0.01
N VAL A 113 24.88 17.39 -0.32
CA VAL A 113 26.10 17.82 0.39
C VAL A 113 26.59 19.08 -0.31
N ARG A 114 26.10 20.23 0.13
CA ARG A 114 26.73 21.50 -0.19
C ARG A 114 28.09 21.54 0.53
N PRO A 115 29.21 21.73 -0.18
CA PRO A 115 30.48 21.97 0.47
C PRO A 115 30.38 23.29 1.26
N ARG A 116 30.63 23.19 2.54
CA ARG A 116 30.73 24.32 3.47
C ARG A 116 31.86 25.22 2.99
N ARG A 117 31.49 26.40 2.46
CA ARG A 117 32.44 27.45 2.10
C ARG A 117 33.23 27.86 3.36
N GLN A 118 34.47 27.47 3.44
CA GLN A 118 35.39 28.02 4.43
C GLN A 118 35.59 29.49 4.10
N VAL A 119 35.07 30.34 4.98
CA VAL A 119 35.43 31.75 4.98
C VAL A 119 36.82 31.79 5.61
N GLY A 120 37.83 32.03 4.75
CA GLY A 120 39.21 32.23 5.21
C GLY A 120 39.30 33.44 6.11
N GLY A 121 39.87 33.21 7.30
CA GLY A 121 40.35 34.27 8.14
C GLY A 121 41.51 34.98 7.47
N ARG A 122 41.45 36.30 7.54
CA ARG A 122 42.54 37.19 7.13
C ARG A 122 43.28 37.65 8.40
N PRO A 123 44.59 37.72 8.37
CA PRO A 123 45.42 38.16 9.51
C PRO A 123 45.20 39.64 9.86
#